data_54d2a61a8f55d70926befcbf1dcf2de5
#
_entry.id   54d2a61a8f55d70926befcbf1dcf2de5
#
_cell.length_a   1.000
_cell.length_b   1.000
_cell.length_c   1.000
_cell.angle_alpha   90.00
_cell.angle_beta   90.00
_cell.angle_gamma   90.00
#
_symmetry.space_group_name_H-M   'P 1'
#
loop_
_entity.id
_entity.type
_entity.pdbx_description
1 polymer ?
#
loop_
_entity_poly.entity_id
_entity_poly.type
_entity_poly.pdbx_seq_one_letter_code
_entity_poly.pdbx_strand_id
1 'polypeptide(L)'
;MIIPDKCSSTKSDKIIALKERRSSFHFLNPERKKVKCVKVDGCAIIEGDKCDYLLIDSNNVEHFVELKGRDLKHALAQLEASIRQLGKNTPRYAFIVSTRCPLTGTDIQNAKKNFKNNFETTLIMKNLFCEHSHS
;
A
#
# COMPACT_ATOMS: atom_id res chain seq x y z
N MET A 1 -3.31 16.33 -4.33
CA MET A 1 -4.44 15.77 -5.09
C MET A 1 -5.59 15.43 -4.16
N ILE A 2 -6.80 15.74 -4.56
CA ILE A 2 -8.01 15.40 -3.81
C ILE A 2 -8.49 14.02 -4.28
N ILE A 3 -8.77 13.13 -3.33
CA ILE A 3 -9.29 11.79 -3.64
C ILE A 3 -10.80 11.90 -3.87
N PRO A 4 -11.31 11.50 -5.07
CA PRO A 4 -12.75 11.52 -5.31
C PRO A 4 -13.50 10.60 -4.34
N ASP A 5 -14.64 11.03 -3.84
CA ASP A 5 -15.44 10.24 -2.90
C ASP A 5 -15.83 8.87 -3.46
N LYS A 6 -16.09 8.79 -4.77
CA LYS A 6 -16.44 7.52 -5.43
C LYS A 6 -15.34 6.47 -5.37
N CYS A 7 -14.10 6.88 -5.09
CA CYS A 7 -12.94 5.99 -5.01
C CYS A 7 -12.69 5.47 -3.60
N SER A 8 -13.42 5.96 -2.63
CA SER A 8 -13.19 5.57 -1.24
C SER A 8 -14.46 5.06 -0.57
N SER A 9 -14.26 4.21 0.43
CA SER A 9 -15.31 3.72 1.31
C SER A 9 -14.74 3.63 2.72
N THR A 10 -15.62 3.71 3.70
CA THR A 10 -15.21 3.55 5.10
C THR A 10 -15.62 2.16 5.57
N LYS A 11 -14.67 1.42 6.12
CA LYS A 11 -14.89 0.06 6.64
C LYS A 11 -14.49 -0.01 8.11
N SER A 12 -15.23 -0.81 8.87
CA SER A 12 -14.96 -1.05 10.30
C SER A 12 -14.84 -2.54 10.59
N ASP A 13 -14.64 -3.36 9.57
CA ASP A 13 -14.49 -4.80 9.71
C ASP A 13 -13.27 -5.12 10.58
N LYS A 14 -13.32 -6.24 11.30
CA LYS A 14 -12.17 -6.72 12.08
C LYS A 14 -10.99 -7.06 11.19
N ILE A 15 -11.27 -7.56 9.98
CA ILE A 15 -10.25 -7.84 8.98
C ILE A 15 -10.69 -7.17 7.69
N ILE A 16 -9.87 -6.22 7.19
CA ILE A 16 -10.10 -5.60 5.90
C ILE A 16 -9.21 -6.33 4.92
N ALA A 17 -9.81 -7.11 4.03
CA ALA A 17 -9.09 -7.95 3.09
C ALA A 17 -9.04 -7.31 1.72
N LEU A 18 -7.83 -7.19 1.18
CA LEU A 18 -7.58 -6.78 -0.20
C LEU A 18 -7.01 -7.96 -0.94
N LYS A 19 -7.51 -8.23 -2.14
CA LYS A 19 -7.06 -9.37 -2.92
C LYS A 19 -7.02 -9.03 -4.40
N GLU A 20 -5.93 -9.42 -5.05
CA GLU A 20 -5.76 -9.37 -6.49
C GLU A 20 -5.16 -10.70 -6.93
N ARG A 21 -5.90 -11.49 -7.70
CA ARG A 21 -5.48 -12.82 -8.17
C ARG A 21 -4.95 -13.68 -7.02
N ARG A 22 -3.63 -13.88 -6.94
CA ARG A 22 -2.99 -14.76 -5.96
C ARG A 22 -2.39 -14.02 -4.76
N SER A 23 -2.38 -12.69 -4.79
CA SER A 23 -1.82 -11.88 -3.71
C SER A 23 -2.92 -11.35 -2.82
N SER A 24 -2.73 -11.43 -1.51
CA SER A 24 -3.70 -10.97 -0.51
C SER A 24 -3.02 -10.12 0.56
N PHE A 25 -3.75 -9.10 1.01
CA PHE A 25 -3.32 -8.27 2.12
C PHE A 25 -4.48 -8.16 3.11
N HIS A 26 -4.22 -8.47 4.38
CA HIS A 26 -5.20 -8.34 5.45
C HIS A 26 -4.77 -7.25 6.41
N PHE A 27 -5.61 -6.23 6.54
CA PHE A 27 -5.42 -5.19 7.54
C PHE A 27 -6.22 -5.56 8.77
N LEU A 28 -5.53 -5.87 9.88
CA LEU A 28 -6.16 -6.34 11.10
C LEU A 28 -6.64 -5.15 11.92
N ASN A 29 -7.94 -5.11 12.16
CA ASN A 29 -8.62 -4.00 12.83
C ASN A 29 -9.52 -4.54 13.95
N PRO A 30 -8.92 -5.13 15.01
CA PRO A 30 -9.70 -5.85 16.04
C PRO A 30 -10.68 -4.97 16.81
N GLU A 31 -10.40 -3.69 16.93
CA GLU A 31 -11.28 -2.75 17.63
C GLU A 31 -12.35 -2.14 16.73
N ARG A 32 -12.43 -2.61 15.48
CA ARG A 32 -13.43 -2.15 14.50
C ARG A 32 -13.46 -0.63 14.34
N LYS A 33 -12.29 -0.01 14.32
CA LYS A 33 -12.16 1.42 14.06
C LYS A 33 -12.43 1.72 12.59
N LYS A 34 -12.80 2.95 12.30
CA LYS A 34 -13.08 3.36 10.92
C LYS A 34 -11.79 3.48 10.12
N VAL A 35 -11.75 2.78 8.98
CA VAL A 35 -10.63 2.81 8.05
C VAL A 35 -11.15 3.27 6.70
N LYS A 36 -10.51 4.30 6.14
CA LYS A 36 -10.84 4.77 4.80
C LYS A 36 -10.09 3.91 3.80
N CYS A 37 -10.85 3.24 2.92
CA CYS A 37 -10.29 2.37 1.89
C CYS A 37 -10.41 3.06 0.55
N VAL A 38 -9.28 3.32 -0.11
CA VAL A 38 -9.22 4.01 -1.39
C VAL A 38 -8.77 3.06 -2.47
N LYS A 39 -9.55 2.96 -3.54
CA LYS A 39 -9.10 2.28 -4.76
C LYS A 39 -8.28 3.27 -5.55
N VAL A 40 -6.99 3.01 -5.71
CA VAL A 40 -6.07 3.92 -6.39
C VAL A 40 -6.03 3.62 -7.89
N ASP A 41 -5.73 2.36 -8.25
CA ASP A 41 -5.61 1.96 -9.64
C ASP A 41 -6.94 2.09 -10.38
N GLY A 42 -6.95 2.98 -11.38
CA GLY A 42 -8.12 3.18 -12.22
C GLY A 42 -9.24 3.97 -11.55
N CYS A 43 -8.99 4.58 -10.40
CA CYS A 43 -9.98 5.42 -9.72
C CYS A 43 -9.34 6.71 -9.19
N ALA A 44 -8.58 6.66 -8.10
CA ALA A 44 -7.94 7.88 -7.57
C ALA A 44 -6.81 8.36 -8.49
N ILE A 45 -6.11 7.43 -9.14
CA ILE A 45 -5.11 7.74 -10.16
C ILE A 45 -5.48 6.95 -11.41
N ILE A 46 -5.76 7.66 -12.50
CA ILE A 46 -6.19 7.05 -13.76
C ILE A 46 -5.01 6.83 -14.70
N GLU A 47 -4.11 7.81 -14.80
CA GLU A 47 -2.98 7.75 -15.72
C GLU A 47 -1.65 7.67 -14.97
N GLY A 48 -0.66 7.01 -15.59
CA GLY A 48 0.68 6.86 -15.03
C GLY A 48 0.79 5.73 -14.05
N ASP A 49 1.93 5.68 -13.37
CA ASP A 49 2.19 4.65 -12.37
C ASP A 49 1.33 4.86 -11.13
N LYS A 50 0.77 3.78 -10.63
CA LYS A 50 -0.16 3.80 -9.50
C LYS A 50 -0.18 2.45 -8.80
N CYS A 51 -0.27 2.46 -7.47
CA CYS A 51 -0.47 1.23 -6.71
C CYS A 51 -1.96 0.85 -6.69
N ASP A 52 -2.28 -0.31 -6.11
CA ASP A 52 -3.65 -0.82 -6.13
C ASP A 52 -4.56 -0.11 -5.13
N TYR A 53 -4.13 0.02 -3.88
CA TYR A 53 -4.98 0.56 -2.80
C TYR A 53 -4.23 1.46 -1.83
N LEU A 54 -4.98 2.32 -1.17
CA LEU A 54 -4.51 3.13 -0.04
C LEU A 54 -5.51 2.96 1.10
N LEU A 55 -5.03 2.54 2.27
CA LEU A 55 -5.82 2.49 3.49
C LEU A 55 -5.35 3.58 4.43
N ILE A 56 -6.30 4.34 4.98
CA ILE A 56 -6.00 5.39 5.96
C ILE A 56 -6.73 5.01 7.25
N ASP A 57 -5.98 4.72 8.31
CA ASP A 57 -6.58 4.26 9.55
C ASP A 57 -7.13 5.42 10.38
N SER A 58 -7.73 5.11 11.52
CA SER A 58 -8.36 6.13 12.38
C SER A 58 -7.35 7.11 12.99
N ASN A 59 -6.06 6.78 12.97
CA ASN A 59 -4.99 7.67 13.41
C ASN A 59 -4.36 8.45 12.25
N ASN A 60 -4.98 8.41 11.08
CA ASN A 60 -4.50 9.04 9.84
C ASN A 60 -3.17 8.47 9.34
N VAL A 61 -2.84 7.24 9.71
CA VAL A 61 -1.65 6.57 9.18
C VAL A 61 -2.00 5.97 7.82
N GLU A 62 -1.18 6.28 6.83
CA GLU A 62 -1.37 5.85 5.46
C GLU A 62 -0.66 4.53 5.18
N HIS A 63 -1.37 3.64 4.48
CA HIS A 63 -0.87 2.32 4.10
C HIS A 63 -1.09 2.15 2.60
N PHE A 64 -0.02 2.32 1.81
CA PHE A 64 -0.08 2.12 0.36
C PHE A 64 0.17 0.66 0.05
N VAL A 65 -0.69 0.04 -0.74
CA VAL A 65 -0.63 -1.41 -1.00
C VAL A 65 -0.56 -1.69 -2.49
N GLU A 66 0.47 -2.44 -2.89
CA GLU A 66 0.63 -2.94 -4.25
C GLU A 66 0.58 -4.47 -4.22
N LEU A 67 -0.41 -5.02 -4.89
CA LEU A 67 -0.60 -6.46 -5.04
C LEU A 67 -0.13 -6.88 -6.44
N LYS A 68 0.21 -8.16 -6.64
CA LYS A 68 0.65 -8.69 -7.94
C LYS A 68 2.03 -8.21 -8.40
N GLY A 69 2.92 -7.85 -7.50
CA GLY A 69 4.25 -7.38 -7.88
C GLY A 69 5.12 -8.48 -8.50
N ARG A 70 4.95 -8.75 -9.80
CA ARG A 70 5.84 -9.68 -10.52
C ARG A 70 7.13 -8.99 -10.91
N ASP A 71 7.01 -7.75 -11.36
CA ASP A 71 8.12 -6.86 -11.65
C ASP A 71 8.26 -5.92 -10.46
N LEU A 72 9.20 -6.23 -9.57
CA LEU A 72 9.36 -5.47 -8.34
C LEU A 72 9.86 -4.05 -8.58
N LYS A 73 10.65 -3.83 -9.61
CA LYS A 73 11.08 -2.46 -9.98
C LYS A 73 9.87 -1.62 -10.36
N HIS A 74 8.95 -2.21 -11.12
CA HIS A 74 7.71 -1.53 -11.51
C HIS A 74 6.81 -1.29 -10.30
N ALA A 75 6.69 -2.29 -9.41
CA ALA A 75 5.90 -2.15 -8.19
C ALA A 75 6.42 -1.04 -7.29
N LEU A 76 7.75 -0.90 -7.16
CA LEU A 76 8.37 0.18 -6.41
C LEU A 76 8.04 1.54 -7.03
N ALA A 77 8.13 1.65 -8.36
CA ALA A 77 7.78 2.88 -9.07
C ALA A 77 6.31 3.25 -8.89
N GLN A 78 5.42 2.26 -8.91
CA GLN A 78 3.99 2.47 -8.67
C GLN A 78 3.71 3.01 -7.27
N LEU A 79 4.38 2.47 -6.26
CA LEU A 79 4.25 2.96 -4.88
C LEU A 79 4.79 4.37 -4.73
N GLU A 80 5.97 4.64 -5.28
CA GLU A 80 6.57 5.98 -5.21
C GLU A 80 5.67 7.04 -5.86
N ALA A 81 5.15 6.74 -7.05
CA ALA A 81 4.25 7.66 -7.76
C ALA A 81 2.98 7.92 -6.97
N SER A 82 2.40 6.88 -6.37
CA SER A 82 1.17 7.01 -5.58
C SER A 82 1.42 7.84 -4.31
N ILE A 83 2.54 7.62 -3.63
CA ILE A 83 2.91 8.39 -2.45
C ILE A 83 3.09 9.86 -2.80
N ARG A 84 3.76 10.16 -3.90
CA ARG A 84 3.96 11.55 -4.35
C ARG A 84 2.64 12.26 -4.63
N GLN A 85 1.67 11.56 -5.19
CA GLN A 85 0.39 12.17 -5.56
C GLN A 85 -0.61 12.21 -4.42
N LEU A 86 -0.68 11.17 -3.60
CA LEU A 86 -1.74 11.01 -2.60
C LEU A 86 -1.26 11.11 -1.16
N GLY A 87 0.04 10.96 -0.91
CA GLY A 87 0.58 10.96 0.44
C GLY A 87 0.46 12.34 1.09
N LYS A 88 -0.02 12.37 2.33
CA LYS A 88 -0.21 13.62 3.09
C LYS A 88 0.43 13.55 4.47
N ASN A 89 0.42 12.37 5.08
CA ASN A 89 0.86 12.20 6.47
C ASN A 89 2.05 11.26 6.56
N THR A 90 2.99 11.60 7.43
CA THR A 90 4.15 10.77 7.75
C THR A 90 4.20 10.54 9.26
N PRO A 91 4.76 9.45 9.73
CA PRO A 91 5.28 8.32 8.96
C PRO A 91 4.15 7.50 8.33
N ARG A 92 4.49 6.71 7.30
CA ARG A 92 3.55 5.87 6.58
C ARG A 92 4.14 4.51 6.28
N TYR A 93 3.30 3.62 5.75
CA TYR A 93 3.70 2.28 5.35
C TYR A 93 3.44 2.07 3.86
N ALA A 94 4.27 1.26 3.23
CA ALA A 94 4.06 0.79 1.87
C ALA A 94 4.29 -0.71 1.84
N PHE A 95 3.41 -1.43 1.14
CA PHE A 95 3.44 -2.88 1.08
C PHE A 95 3.50 -3.35 -0.36
N ILE A 96 4.38 -4.32 -0.62
CA ILE A 96 4.36 -5.08 -1.86
C ILE A 96 4.08 -6.53 -1.50
N VAL A 97 2.97 -7.06 -2.03
CA VAL A 97 2.64 -8.48 -1.89
C VAL A 97 2.80 -9.09 -3.26
N SER A 98 3.92 -9.76 -3.48
CA SER A 98 4.32 -10.25 -4.79
C SER A 98 4.04 -11.75 -4.95
N THR A 99 3.83 -12.16 -6.22
CA THR A 99 3.75 -13.58 -6.55
C THR A 99 5.14 -14.17 -6.77
N ARG A 100 6.15 -13.32 -6.96
CA ARG A 100 7.55 -13.66 -7.13
C ARG A 100 8.43 -12.59 -6.52
N CYS A 101 9.59 -12.98 -6.02
CA CYS A 101 10.57 -12.03 -5.49
C CYS A 101 11.93 -12.28 -6.17
N PRO A 102 12.15 -11.74 -7.39
CA PRO A 102 13.39 -11.93 -8.12
C PRO A 102 14.54 -11.04 -7.65
N LEU A 103 14.30 -10.11 -6.74
CA LEU A 103 15.32 -9.20 -6.25
C LEU A 103 16.24 -9.87 -5.23
N THR A 104 17.51 -9.46 -5.25
CA THR A 104 18.49 -9.89 -4.24
C THR A 104 18.20 -9.21 -2.90
N GLY A 105 18.80 -9.75 -1.82
CA GLY A 105 18.73 -9.11 -0.50
C GLY A 105 19.25 -7.68 -0.51
N THR A 106 20.29 -7.41 -1.29
CA THR A 106 20.85 -6.05 -1.45
C THR A 106 19.84 -5.11 -2.10
N ASP A 107 19.17 -5.56 -3.17
CA ASP A 107 18.15 -4.75 -3.84
C ASP A 107 17.00 -4.39 -2.90
N ILE A 108 16.56 -5.36 -2.10
CA ILE A 108 15.50 -5.16 -1.11
C ILE A 108 15.92 -4.15 -0.05
N GLN A 109 17.14 -4.27 0.46
CA GLN A 109 17.69 -3.33 1.46
C GLN A 109 17.78 -1.92 0.91
N ASN A 110 18.25 -1.78 -0.33
CA ASN A 110 18.35 -0.47 -0.98
C ASN A 110 16.98 0.16 -1.19
N ALA A 111 15.97 -0.63 -1.57
CA ALA A 111 14.61 -0.15 -1.73
C ALA A 111 14.03 0.34 -0.40
N LYS A 112 14.20 -0.42 0.68
CA LYS A 112 13.74 -0.03 2.01
C LYS A 112 14.40 1.25 2.48
N LYS A 113 15.70 1.39 2.26
CA LYS A 113 16.47 2.58 2.62
C LYS A 113 15.98 3.80 1.83
N ASN A 114 15.75 3.64 0.52
CA ASN A 114 15.23 4.72 -0.31
C ASN A 114 13.87 5.21 0.17
N PHE A 115 12.95 4.30 0.48
CA PHE A 115 11.63 4.68 0.97
C PHE A 115 11.70 5.39 2.32
N LYS A 116 12.56 4.91 3.21
CA LYS A 116 12.74 5.53 4.51
C LYS A 116 13.31 6.95 4.39
N ASN A 117 14.37 7.10 3.60
CA ASN A 117 15.09 8.37 3.50
C ASN A 117 14.36 9.43 2.66
N ASN A 118 13.72 9.03 1.59
CA ASN A 118 13.11 9.96 0.63
C ASN A 118 11.62 10.17 0.82
N PHE A 119 10.93 9.23 1.47
CA PHE A 119 9.48 9.29 1.62
C PHE A 119 9.00 9.14 3.07
N GLU A 120 9.91 8.98 4.02
CA GLU A 120 9.58 8.69 5.43
C GLU A 120 8.60 7.53 5.55
N THR A 121 8.84 6.48 4.75
CA THR A 121 7.94 5.35 4.59
C THR A 121 8.64 4.06 4.96
N THR A 122 7.96 3.21 5.75
CA THR A 122 8.42 1.86 6.05
C THR A 122 7.91 0.94 4.96
N LEU A 123 8.82 0.35 4.18
CA LEU A 123 8.48 -0.57 3.10
C LEU A 123 8.52 -2.01 3.60
N ILE A 124 7.43 -2.74 3.38
CA ILE A 124 7.29 -4.15 3.77
C ILE A 124 7.00 -4.97 2.51
N MET A 125 7.76 -6.03 2.31
CA MET A 125 7.64 -6.90 1.14
C MET A 125 7.39 -8.33 1.58
N LYS A 126 6.31 -8.93 1.08
CA LYS A 126 5.91 -10.31 1.40
C LYS A 126 5.51 -11.07 0.15
N ASN A 127 5.57 -12.40 0.23
CA ASN A 127 5.17 -13.30 -0.84
C ASN A 127 3.75 -13.80 -0.61
N LEU A 128 2.89 -13.62 -1.60
CA LEU A 128 1.50 -14.09 -1.67
C LEU A 128 0.57 -13.52 -0.61
N PHE A 129 1.02 -13.37 0.63
CA PHE A 129 0.15 -12.93 1.73
C PHE A 129 0.89 -12.01 2.69
N CYS A 130 0.21 -10.95 3.13
CA CYS A 130 0.72 -10.04 4.13
C CYS A 130 -0.38 -9.67 5.11
N GLU A 131 -0.04 -9.63 6.40
CA GLU A 131 -0.92 -9.08 7.44
C GLU A 131 -0.26 -7.88 8.09
N HIS A 132 -1.06 -6.89 8.43
CA HIS A 132 -0.57 -5.73 9.18
C HIS A 132 -1.66 -5.29 10.16
N SER A 133 -1.26 -5.01 11.40
CA SER A 133 -2.20 -4.61 12.44
C SER A 133 -2.35 -3.11 12.51
N HIS A 134 -3.58 -2.66 12.74
CA HIS A 134 -3.86 -1.28 13.11
C HIS A 134 -3.17 -0.97 14.43
N SER A 135 -2.41 0.09 14.46
CA SER A 135 -1.70 0.51 15.68
C SER A 135 -2.56 1.36 16.59
#